data_cfdc577c2d6971cd857726d374b07218
#
_entry.id   cfdc577c2d6971cd857726d374b07218
#
_cell.length_a   1.000
_cell.length_b   1.000
_cell.length_c   1.000
_cell.angle_alpha   90.00
_cell.angle_beta   90.00
_cell.angle_gamma   90.00
#
_symmetry.space_group_name_H-M   'P 1'
#
loop_
_entity.id
_entity.type
_entity.pdbx_description
1 polymer ?
#
loop_
_entity_poly.entity_id
_entity_poly.type
_entity_poly.pdbx_seq_one_letter_code
_entity_poly.pdbx_strand_id
1 'polypeptide(L)'
;MQRFESSAFTAHISCPRTDVQLVRHGAVLTVSLSYRSAYGMGEKYDALNQKGHVVVNQVEEKFCFQGEKTYCPAPFFWTDSGFGLYVDTCETTTFHFDENSVTIDLPESAPVVAFSGEPAQIVSAYMELFGKAVLPPEWAFGVWISANRWNRQKDAEQQIENLKKHDFPASILVLEAWSDEATFYIWNGAKYQPKPDGAALQYDDFDFSGSPWPDPKGMADALHKAGLHLVLWQIPVYKKQGPDEILNVQNTLDREDAVRRGLCVHLADGTPYTIPDGHWFSGSMIPDYANPETVRTWFAKRQYLLDMGVDGFKTDGGEFIYRPDVRFMDGSDGKSGKNRYARDYTCAYRDFIGSQRVLFSR
;
A
#
# COMPACT_ATOMS: atom_id res chain seq x y z
N MET A 1 4.05 -9.52 -27.92
CA MET A 1 4.13 -8.33 -27.07
C MET A 1 5.20 -7.41 -27.65
N GLN A 2 4.86 -6.21 -28.04
CA GLN A 2 5.85 -5.23 -28.52
C GLN A 2 5.93 -4.11 -27.48
N ARG A 3 7.13 -3.90 -26.93
CA ARG A 3 7.46 -2.78 -26.03
C ARG A 3 8.04 -1.67 -26.91
N PHE A 4 7.50 -0.46 -26.80
CA PHE A 4 7.96 0.68 -27.59
C PHE A 4 8.54 1.73 -26.65
N GLU A 5 9.79 2.09 -26.89
CA GLU A 5 10.45 3.26 -26.30
C GLU A 5 10.41 4.37 -27.33
N SER A 6 9.79 5.50 -27.04
CA SER A 6 9.82 6.68 -27.89
C SER A 6 10.61 7.80 -27.24
N SER A 7 11.66 8.28 -27.91
CA SER A 7 12.27 9.57 -27.61
C SER A 7 11.40 10.72 -28.12
N ALA A 8 11.50 11.88 -27.47
CA ALA A 8 10.69 13.09 -27.64
C ALA A 8 10.53 13.58 -29.08
N PHE A 9 9.56 13.07 -29.83
CA PHE A 9 9.04 13.65 -31.11
C PHE A 9 7.79 12.88 -31.51
N THR A 10 7.01 13.39 -32.46
CA THR A 10 5.84 12.72 -33.00
C THR A 10 6.19 11.28 -33.42
N ALA A 11 5.81 10.29 -32.64
CA ALA A 11 6.06 8.89 -32.94
C ALA A 11 4.75 8.18 -33.27
N HIS A 12 4.70 7.56 -34.44
CA HIS A 12 3.69 6.54 -34.72
C HIS A 12 4.11 5.26 -34.04
N ILE A 13 3.33 4.86 -33.03
CA ILE A 13 3.55 3.59 -32.32
C ILE A 13 2.90 2.50 -33.15
N SER A 14 3.65 1.51 -33.60
CA SER A 14 3.06 0.42 -34.38
C SER A 14 2.13 -0.41 -33.48
N CYS A 15 0.88 -0.55 -33.92
CA CYS A 15 -0.10 -1.42 -33.27
C CYS A 15 -0.28 -2.67 -34.14
N PRO A 16 -0.44 -3.88 -33.56
CA PRO A 16 -0.71 -5.08 -34.34
C PRO A 16 -2.10 -5.07 -35.02
N ARG A 17 -2.92 -4.05 -34.75
CA ARG A 17 -4.24 -3.83 -35.35
C ARG A 17 -4.22 -2.67 -36.32
N THR A 18 -4.78 -2.88 -37.51
CA THR A 18 -4.85 -1.86 -38.58
C THR A 18 -5.95 -0.84 -38.36
N ASP A 19 -6.91 -1.13 -37.48
CA ASP A 19 -8.07 -0.28 -37.12
C ASP A 19 -7.80 0.57 -35.87
N VAL A 20 -6.58 0.52 -35.29
CA VAL A 20 -6.17 1.33 -34.15
C VAL A 20 -4.95 2.18 -34.54
N GLN A 21 -5.04 3.49 -34.29
CA GLN A 21 -3.94 4.42 -34.52
C GLN A 21 -3.46 5.00 -33.20
N LEU A 22 -2.15 4.98 -32.97
CA LEU A 22 -1.50 5.59 -31.82
C LEU A 22 -0.59 6.71 -32.34
N VAL A 23 -0.85 7.92 -31.89
CA VAL A 23 -0.06 9.13 -32.22
C VAL A 23 0.36 9.81 -30.94
N ARG A 24 1.67 10.01 -30.76
CA ARG A 24 2.23 10.71 -29.62
C ARG A 24 2.82 12.05 -30.04
N HIS A 25 2.44 13.11 -29.33
CA HIS A 25 2.98 14.46 -29.43
C HIS A 25 3.49 14.91 -28.04
N GLY A 26 4.80 14.75 -27.80
CA GLY A 26 5.38 15.08 -26.49
C GLY A 26 4.72 14.33 -25.33
N ALA A 27 4.09 15.09 -24.44
CA ALA A 27 3.40 14.59 -23.27
C ALA A 27 1.96 14.12 -23.50
N VAL A 28 1.50 14.04 -24.76
CA VAL A 28 0.14 13.61 -25.10
C VAL A 28 0.19 12.42 -26.05
N LEU A 29 -0.52 11.33 -25.69
CA LEU A 29 -0.75 10.17 -26.55
C LEU A 29 -2.22 10.09 -26.90
N THR A 30 -2.54 10.04 -28.20
CA THR A 30 -3.90 9.80 -28.69
C THR A 30 -3.99 8.38 -29.27
N VAL A 31 -4.95 7.61 -28.81
CA VAL A 31 -5.34 6.29 -29.31
C VAL A 31 -6.69 6.45 -30.00
N SER A 32 -6.73 6.37 -31.32
CA SER A 32 -7.97 6.42 -32.11
C SER A 32 -8.45 4.99 -32.37
N LEU A 33 -9.63 4.64 -31.87
CA LEU A 33 -10.27 3.34 -32.01
C LEU A 33 -11.77 3.43 -31.77
N SER A 34 -12.54 2.52 -32.37
CA SER A 34 -13.96 2.38 -32.06
C SER A 34 -14.14 1.37 -30.91
N TYR A 35 -14.88 1.73 -29.88
CA TYR A 35 -15.20 0.89 -28.72
C TYR A 35 -16.52 1.32 -28.07
N ARG A 36 -17.16 0.41 -27.34
CA ARG A 36 -18.39 0.69 -26.58
C ARG A 36 -18.10 0.83 -25.09
N SER A 37 -17.08 0.14 -24.61
CA SER A 37 -16.74 0.09 -23.19
C SER A 37 -15.21 0.02 -23.00
N ALA A 38 -14.73 0.73 -21.97
CA ALA A 38 -13.35 0.69 -21.51
C ALA A 38 -13.32 0.32 -20.03
N TYR A 39 -12.39 -0.52 -19.63
CA TYR A 39 -12.25 -1.07 -18.28
C TYR A 39 -10.82 -0.98 -17.80
N GLY A 40 -10.60 -1.08 -16.49
CA GLY A 40 -9.28 -1.02 -15.89
C GLY A 40 -9.10 0.21 -15.01
N MET A 41 -7.93 0.86 -15.06
CA MET A 41 -7.54 2.05 -14.29
C MET A 41 -7.36 1.81 -12.79
N GLY A 42 -7.20 0.55 -12.38
CA GLY A 42 -7.08 0.15 -10.97
C GLY A 42 -8.44 0.03 -10.27
N GLU A 43 -8.44 0.22 -8.97
CA GLU A 43 -9.66 0.17 -8.18
C GLU A 43 -10.48 1.46 -8.36
N LYS A 44 -11.72 1.33 -8.79
CA LYS A 44 -12.61 2.46 -9.08
C LYS A 44 -13.93 2.31 -8.31
N TYR A 45 -14.47 3.45 -7.81
CA TYR A 45 -15.67 3.51 -6.99
C TYR A 45 -16.83 4.24 -7.67
N ASP A 46 -16.59 4.83 -8.84
CA ASP A 46 -17.54 5.65 -9.59
C ASP A 46 -18.22 4.87 -10.72
N ALA A 47 -17.44 4.16 -11.56
CA ALA A 47 -17.96 3.44 -12.69
C ALA A 47 -17.09 2.23 -13.06
N LEU A 48 -17.73 1.15 -13.53
CA LEU A 48 -17.01 0.00 -14.12
C LEU A 48 -16.56 0.31 -15.55
N ASN A 49 -17.44 0.91 -16.36
CA ASN A 49 -17.13 1.34 -17.72
C ASN A 49 -16.63 2.79 -17.69
N GLN A 50 -15.42 3.02 -18.12
CA GLN A 50 -14.77 4.33 -18.09
C GLN A 50 -15.04 5.18 -19.33
N LYS A 51 -15.78 4.69 -20.34
CA LYS A 51 -16.15 5.49 -21.52
C LYS A 51 -16.93 6.73 -21.13
N GLY A 52 -16.52 7.90 -21.62
CA GLY A 52 -17.08 9.20 -21.27
C GLY A 52 -16.53 9.83 -19.99
N HIS A 53 -15.59 9.16 -19.31
CA HIS A 53 -14.98 9.67 -18.08
C HIS A 53 -13.56 10.23 -18.35
N VAL A 54 -13.15 11.15 -17.48
CA VAL A 54 -11.76 11.59 -17.34
C VAL A 54 -11.21 10.96 -16.07
N VAL A 55 -10.18 10.13 -16.22
CA VAL A 55 -9.60 9.38 -15.10
C VAL A 55 -8.20 9.89 -14.79
N VAL A 56 -8.02 10.49 -13.62
CA VAL A 56 -6.71 10.85 -13.09
C VAL A 56 -6.14 9.64 -12.38
N ASN A 57 -5.06 9.08 -12.92
CA ASN A 57 -4.35 7.93 -12.35
C ASN A 57 -3.36 8.40 -11.30
N GLN A 58 -3.85 8.62 -10.08
CA GLN A 58 -3.11 9.12 -8.93
C GLN A 58 -3.67 8.54 -7.64
N VAL A 59 -2.75 8.13 -6.75
CA VAL A 59 -3.11 7.74 -5.38
C VAL A 59 -3.68 8.95 -4.63
N GLU A 60 -4.91 8.84 -4.14
CA GLU A 60 -5.54 9.90 -3.37
C GLU A 60 -6.55 9.34 -2.36
N GLU A 61 -6.36 9.69 -1.08
CA GLU A 61 -7.25 9.38 0.02
C GLU A 61 -8.30 10.48 0.20
N LYS A 62 -9.59 10.10 0.24
CA LYS A 62 -10.73 11.00 0.51
C LYS A 62 -11.57 10.56 1.71
N PHE A 63 -10.99 9.72 2.55
CA PHE A 63 -11.60 9.29 3.81
C PHE A 63 -13.08 8.88 3.68
N CYS A 64 -13.32 7.76 2.98
CA CYS A 64 -14.64 7.17 2.70
C CYS A 64 -15.49 7.86 1.61
N PHE A 65 -15.07 8.99 1.07
CA PHE A 65 -15.78 9.69 -0.02
C PHE A 65 -14.93 9.70 -1.29
N GLN A 66 -14.46 8.51 -1.71
CA GLN A 66 -13.52 8.38 -2.83
C GLN A 66 -14.05 8.91 -4.17
N GLY A 67 -15.31 8.65 -4.51
CA GLY A 67 -15.88 9.10 -5.80
C GLY A 67 -15.01 8.61 -6.97
N GLU A 68 -14.50 9.53 -7.78
CA GLU A 68 -13.55 9.28 -8.87
C GLU A 68 -12.10 8.99 -8.42
N LYS A 69 -11.77 9.24 -7.14
CA LYS A 69 -10.42 9.02 -6.60
C LYS A 69 -10.16 7.54 -6.30
N THR A 70 -8.89 7.16 -6.16
CA THR A 70 -8.53 5.77 -5.89
C THR A 70 -7.32 5.66 -4.97
N TYR A 71 -7.29 4.61 -4.16
CA TYR A 71 -6.12 4.18 -3.38
C TYR A 71 -5.12 3.40 -4.23
N CYS A 72 -5.62 2.65 -5.23
CA CYS A 72 -4.84 1.73 -6.05
C CYS A 72 -5.02 2.05 -7.53
N PRO A 73 -4.39 3.14 -8.05
CA PRO A 73 -4.40 3.44 -9.46
C PRO A 73 -3.56 2.44 -10.25
N ALA A 74 -3.99 2.13 -11.46
CA ALA A 74 -3.19 1.37 -12.42
C ALA A 74 -3.31 2.05 -13.79
N PRO A 75 -2.21 2.53 -14.40
CA PRO A 75 -2.25 3.21 -15.69
C PRO A 75 -2.41 2.20 -16.85
N PHE A 76 -3.40 1.36 -16.74
CA PHE A 76 -3.75 0.29 -17.66
C PHE A 76 -5.25 0.26 -17.91
N PHE A 77 -5.64 0.22 -19.21
CA PHE A 77 -7.02 -0.02 -19.61
C PHE A 77 -7.08 -1.05 -20.72
N TRP A 78 -8.26 -1.62 -20.89
CA TRP A 78 -8.63 -2.45 -22.05
C TRP A 78 -10.05 -2.15 -22.50
N THR A 79 -10.36 -2.44 -23.76
CA THR A 79 -11.66 -2.16 -24.38
C THR A 79 -12.35 -3.42 -24.85
N ASP A 80 -13.68 -3.37 -24.97
CA ASP A 80 -14.48 -4.46 -25.55
C ASP A 80 -14.18 -4.72 -27.03
N SER A 81 -13.46 -3.80 -27.69
CA SER A 81 -13.00 -4.00 -29.07
C SER A 81 -11.70 -4.83 -29.17
N GLY A 82 -11.15 -5.30 -28.05
CA GLY A 82 -9.96 -6.15 -28.01
C GLY A 82 -8.64 -5.39 -28.14
N PHE A 83 -8.59 -4.16 -27.63
CA PHE A 83 -7.39 -3.36 -27.47
C PHE A 83 -7.13 -3.03 -25.99
N GLY A 84 -5.87 -3.02 -25.58
CA GLY A 84 -5.45 -2.57 -24.26
C GLY A 84 -4.16 -1.77 -24.34
N LEU A 85 -3.91 -0.91 -23.32
CA LEU A 85 -2.71 -0.11 -23.24
C LEU A 85 -2.30 0.08 -21.78
N TYR A 86 -1.01 -0.03 -21.52
CA TYR A 86 -0.35 0.27 -20.26
C TYR A 86 0.67 1.39 -20.45
N VAL A 87 0.70 2.35 -19.53
CA VAL A 87 1.71 3.40 -19.45
C VAL A 87 2.67 3.07 -18.32
N ASP A 88 3.95 2.81 -18.62
CA ASP A 88 4.95 2.40 -17.64
C ASP A 88 5.50 3.62 -16.89
N THR A 89 4.74 4.11 -15.93
CA THR A 89 5.13 5.24 -15.08
C THR A 89 4.46 5.17 -13.70
N CYS A 90 5.15 5.71 -12.70
CA CYS A 90 4.60 6.01 -11.38
C CYS A 90 4.18 7.49 -11.23
N GLU A 91 4.41 8.33 -12.25
CA GLU A 91 3.92 9.71 -12.24
C GLU A 91 2.42 9.75 -12.53
N THR A 92 1.78 10.85 -12.16
CA THR A 92 0.37 11.07 -12.46
C THR A 92 0.15 11.08 -13.96
N THR A 93 -0.87 10.36 -14.43
CA THR A 93 -1.35 10.36 -15.80
C THR A 93 -2.83 10.64 -15.83
N THR A 94 -3.33 11.27 -16.90
CA THR A 94 -4.76 11.52 -17.08
C THR A 94 -5.25 10.88 -18.36
N PHE A 95 -6.33 10.11 -18.27
CA PHE A 95 -6.94 9.40 -19.38
C PHE A 95 -8.32 10.01 -19.68
N HIS A 96 -8.51 10.48 -20.91
CA HIS A 96 -9.77 11.01 -21.42
C HIS A 96 -10.39 9.92 -22.33
N PHE A 97 -11.47 9.30 -21.89
CA PHE A 97 -12.16 8.24 -22.63
C PHE A 97 -13.29 8.85 -23.47
N ASP A 98 -12.97 9.28 -24.68
CA ASP A 98 -13.92 9.90 -25.61
C ASP A 98 -14.71 8.86 -26.43
N GLU A 99 -15.59 9.32 -27.36
CA GLU A 99 -16.46 8.44 -28.13
C GLU A 99 -15.69 7.44 -29.01
N ASN A 100 -14.64 7.88 -29.69
CA ASN A 100 -13.83 7.09 -30.63
C ASN A 100 -12.32 7.25 -30.43
N SER A 101 -11.92 7.68 -29.24
CA SER A 101 -10.50 7.84 -28.89
C SER A 101 -10.28 7.77 -27.40
N VAL A 102 -9.05 7.48 -27.01
CA VAL A 102 -8.55 7.69 -25.65
C VAL A 102 -7.34 8.61 -25.75
N THR A 103 -7.44 9.79 -25.15
CA THR A 103 -6.32 10.73 -25.07
C THR A 103 -5.68 10.64 -23.68
N ILE A 104 -4.36 10.59 -23.63
CA ILE A 104 -3.62 10.32 -22.38
C ILE A 104 -2.57 11.42 -22.20
N ASP A 105 -2.68 12.17 -21.11
CA ASP A 105 -1.60 13.04 -20.64
C ASP A 105 -0.64 12.20 -19.80
N LEU A 106 0.64 12.17 -20.18
CA LEU A 106 1.67 11.33 -19.59
C LEU A 106 3.05 12.01 -19.67
N PRO A 107 4.02 11.61 -18.81
CA PRO A 107 5.39 12.13 -18.95
C PRO A 107 5.98 11.80 -20.33
N GLU A 108 6.70 12.75 -20.93
CA GLU A 108 7.27 12.59 -22.29
C GLU A 108 8.17 11.36 -22.43
N SER A 109 8.85 10.96 -21.36
CA SER A 109 9.73 9.77 -21.33
C SER A 109 9.02 8.48 -21.00
N ALA A 110 7.72 8.49 -20.62
CA ALA A 110 7.03 7.30 -20.17
C ALA A 110 6.85 6.27 -21.31
N PRO A 111 7.35 5.04 -21.18
CA PRO A 111 7.10 3.99 -22.14
C PRO A 111 5.62 3.58 -22.12
N VAL A 112 5.14 3.08 -23.26
CA VAL A 112 3.79 2.50 -23.35
C VAL A 112 3.85 1.10 -23.94
N VAL A 113 2.94 0.24 -23.49
CA VAL A 113 2.79 -1.13 -24.00
C VAL A 113 1.37 -1.32 -24.51
N ALA A 114 1.24 -1.59 -25.80
CA ALA A 114 -0.05 -1.91 -26.41
C ALA A 114 -0.29 -3.43 -26.45
N PHE A 115 -1.55 -3.82 -26.24
CA PHE A 115 -2.03 -5.19 -26.24
C PHE A 115 -3.17 -5.35 -27.26
N SER A 116 -3.28 -6.52 -27.85
CA SER A 116 -4.44 -6.88 -28.67
C SER A 116 -4.84 -8.34 -28.44
N GLY A 117 -6.15 -8.60 -28.48
CA GLY A 117 -6.72 -9.92 -28.23
C GLY A 117 -8.03 -9.84 -27.47
N GLU A 118 -8.54 -10.99 -27.07
CA GLU A 118 -9.69 -11.05 -26.17
C GLU A 118 -9.34 -10.47 -24.79
N PRO A 119 -10.30 -9.92 -24.04
CA PRO A 119 -10.07 -9.28 -22.74
C PRO A 119 -9.22 -10.11 -21.76
N ALA A 120 -9.49 -11.40 -21.64
CA ALA A 120 -8.73 -12.30 -20.80
C ALA A 120 -7.26 -12.45 -21.23
N GLN A 121 -7.00 -12.43 -22.54
CA GLN A 121 -5.64 -12.48 -23.08
C GLN A 121 -4.87 -11.18 -22.81
N ILE A 122 -5.54 -10.04 -22.95
CA ILE A 122 -4.97 -8.71 -22.65
C ILE A 122 -4.59 -8.62 -21.18
N VAL A 123 -5.51 -8.98 -20.27
CA VAL A 123 -5.25 -8.97 -18.83
C VAL A 123 -4.13 -9.95 -18.46
N SER A 124 -4.12 -11.14 -19.05
CA SER A 124 -3.05 -12.13 -18.82
C SER A 124 -1.68 -11.59 -19.27
N ALA A 125 -1.60 -10.98 -20.46
CA ALA A 125 -0.37 -10.39 -20.97
C ALA A 125 0.11 -9.19 -20.13
N TYR A 126 -0.81 -8.38 -19.64
CA TYR A 126 -0.49 -7.31 -18.67
C TYR A 126 0.10 -7.88 -17.39
N MET A 127 -0.52 -8.93 -16.83
CA MET A 127 -0.04 -9.58 -15.60
C MET A 127 1.34 -10.21 -15.76
N GLU A 128 1.72 -10.64 -16.97
CA GLU A 128 3.08 -11.16 -17.25
C GLU A 128 4.18 -10.11 -17.08
N LEU A 129 3.86 -8.81 -17.18
CA LEU A 129 4.82 -7.72 -16.94
C LEU A 129 5.19 -7.59 -15.47
N PHE A 130 4.29 -7.93 -14.57
CA PHE A 130 4.41 -7.69 -13.12
C PHE A 130 4.56 -9.00 -12.31
N GLY A 131 4.49 -10.13 -12.96
CA GLY A 131 4.43 -11.44 -12.33
C GLY A 131 2.98 -11.86 -12.02
N LYS A 132 2.82 -13.14 -11.75
CA LYS A 132 1.51 -13.71 -11.42
C LYS A 132 1.10 -13.30 -10.01
N ALA A 133 -0.21 -13.10 -9.82
CA ALA A 133 -0.78 -12.93 -8.49
C ALA A 133 -0.42 -14.15 -7.60
N VAL A 134 0.00 -13.86 -6.38
CA VAL A 134 0.26 -14.91 -5.38
C VAL A 134 -1.08 -15.38 -4.83
N LEU A 135 -1.35 -16.68 -4.95
CA LEU A 135 -2.52 -17.27 -4.32
C LEU A 135 -2.31 -17.27 -2.79
N PRO A 136 -3.16 -16.57 -2.02
CA PRO A 136 -3.06 -16.59 -0.57
C PRO A 136 -3.44 -17.97 -0.02
N PRO A 137 -3.12 -18.29 1.25
CA PRO A 137 -3.57 -19.51 1.90
C PRO A 137 -5.10 -19.63 1.90
N GLU A 138 -5.62 -20.85 1.91
CA GLU A 138 -7.07 -21.12 1.84
C GLU A 138 -7.87 -20.37 2.91
N TRP A 139 -7.36 -20.29 4.13
CA TRP A 139 -8.02 -19.60 5.24
C TRP A 139 -8.25 -18.10 4.98
N ALA A 140 -7.46 -17.48 4.08
CA ALA A 140 -7.62 -16.06 3.71
C ALA A 140 -8.92 -15.77 2.93
N PHE A 141 -9.55 -16.79 2.36
CA PHE A 141 -10.84 -16.68 1.67
C PHE A 141 -12.04 -16.85 2.62
N GLY A 142 -11.80 -17.08 3.90
CA GLY A 142 -12.84 -17.15 4.92
C GLY A 142 -13.33 -15.77 5.38
N VAL A 143 -14.14 -15.75 6.43
CA VAL A 143 -14.69 -14.51 6.99
C VAL A 143 -13.66 -13.84 7.89
N TRP A 144 -13.42 -12.55 7.63
CA TRP A 144 -12.58 -11.67 8.44
C TRP A 144 -13.45 -10.88 9.41
N ILE A 145 -13.14 -10.98 10.71
CA ILE A 145 -13.78 -10.17 11.74
C ILE A 145 -12.82 -9.13 12.28
N SER A 146 -13.30 -7.91 12.42
CA SER A 146 -12.52 -6.76 12.91
C SER A 146 -13.40 -5.81 13.70
N ALA A 147 -12.82 -5.14 14.69
CA ALA A 147 -13.43 -3.99 15.35
C ALA A 147 -12.37 -3.06 15.93
N ASN A 148 -12.49 -1.77 15.66
CA ASN A 148 -11.57 -0.74 16.14
C ASN A 148 -11.54 -0.60 17.68
N ARG A 149 -12.48 -1.21 18.39
CA ARG A 149 -12.59 -1.14 19.84
C ARG A 149 -12.06 -2.37 20.57
N TRP A 150 -11.59 -3.39 19.88
CA TRP A 150 -10.91 -4.52 20.50
C TRP A 150 -9.47 -4.09 20.86
N ASN A 151 -9.34 -3.48 22.00
CA ASN A 151 -8.09 -2.91 22.50
C ASN A 151 -7.57 -3.61 23.76
N ARG A 152 -8.09 -4.82 24.05
CA ARG A 152 -7.68 -5.68 25.16
C ARG A 152 -7.73 -7.13 24.74
N GLN A 153 -6.83 -7.93 25.29
CA GLN A 153 -6.76 -9.36 25.04
C GLN A 153 -8.08 -10.08 25.27
N LYS A 154 -8.78 -9.76 26.38
CA LYS A 154 -10.08 -10.35 26.70
C LYS A 154 -11.16 -10.07 25.64
N ASP A 155 -11.07 -8.97 24.92
CA ASP A 155 -12.05 -8.65 23.87
C ASP A 155 -11.84 -9.57 22.65
N ALA A 156 -10.58 -9.87 22.32
CA ALA A 156 -10.22 -10.84 21.27
C ALA A 156 -10.60 -12.27 21.68
N GLU A 157 -10.25 -12.69 22.90
CA GLU A 157 -10.59 -14.02 23.43
C GLU A 157 -12.11 -14.23 23.53
N GLN A 158 -12.88 -13.18 23.87
CA GLN A 158 -14.34 -13.24 23.88
C GLN A 158 -14.92 -13.58 22.50
N GLN A 159 -14.22 -13.21 21.40
CA GLN A 159 -14.71 -13.56 20.06
C GLN A 159 -14.59 -15.07 19.80
N ILE A 160 -13.60 -15.75 20.36
CA ILE A 160 -13.50 -17.20 20.25
C ILE A 160 -14.76 -17.86 20.83
N GLU A 161 -15.20 -17.40 22.02
CA GLU A 161 -16.41 -17.91 22.66
C GLU A 161 -17.68 -17.54 21.88
N ASN A 162 -17.76 -16.31 21.39
CA ASN A 162 -18.90 -15.85 20.58
C ASN A 162 -19.05 -16.68 19.29
N LEU A 163 -17.94 -16.92 18.57
CA LEU A 163 -17.94 -17.71 17.34
C LEU A 163 -18.40 -19.13 17.58
N LYS A 164 -17.89 -19.80 18.63
CA LYS A 164 -18.34 -21.14 19.03
C LYS A 164 -19.81 -21.16 19.38
N LYS A 165 -20.27 -20.21 20.22
CA LYS A 165 -21.65 -20.13 20.69
C LYS A 165 -22.66 -19.96 19.55
N HIS A 166 -22.28 -19.21 18.52
CA HIS A 166 -23.16 -18.87 17.40
C HIS A 166 -22.89 -19.69 16.13
N ASP A 167 -21.95 -20.64 16.19
CA ASP A 167 -21.51 -21.45 15.04
C ASP A 167 -21.18 -20.57 13.81
N PHE A 168 -20.42 -19.48 14.04
CA PHE A 168 -20.10 -18.51 12.99
C PHE A 168 -18.73 -18.82 12.38
N PRO A 169 -18.62 -19.01 11.04
CA PRO A 169 -17.44 -19.55 10.39
C PRO A 169 -16.38 -18.47 10.09
N ALA A 170 -15.90 -17.69 11.07
CA ALA A 170 -14.78 -16.80 10.88
C ALA A 170 -13.45 -17.56 10.82
N SER A 171 -12.53 -17.11 10.00
CA SER A 171 -11.16 -17.64 9.87
C SER A 171 -10.09 -16.65 10.32
N ILE A 172 -10.39 -15.36 10.39
CA ILE A 172 -9.40 -14.32 10.67
C ILE A 172 -9.96 -13.32 11.68
N LEU A 173 -9.12 -12.98 12.65
CA LEU A 173 -9.32 -11.87 13.58
C LEU A 173 -8.32 -10.77 13.27
N VAL A 174 -8.80 -9.57 12.92
CA VAL A 174 -7.97 -8.38 12.73
C VAL A 174 -8.03 -7.52 13.99
N LEU A 175 -6.87 -7.24 14.58
CA LEU A 175 -6.74 -6.29 15.69
C LEU A 175 -6.19 -4.97 15.16
N GLU A 176 -6.95 -3.90 15.34
CA GLU A 176 -6.55 -2.55 14.91
C GLU A 176 -5.92 -1.77 16.07
N ALA A 177 -6.56 -1.72 17.22
CA ALA A 177 -6.11 -0.97 18.40
C ALA A 177 -5.27 -1.82 19.36
N TRP A 178 -4.30 -2.58 18.84
CA TRP A 178 -3.47 -3.48 19.63
C TRP A 178 -2.21 -2.79 20.18
N SER A 179 -1.68 -1.80 19.45
CA SER A 179 -0.38 -1.18 19.72
C SER A 179 -0.46 0.02 20.66
N ASP A 180 0.70 0.55 21.02
CA ASP A 180 0.91 1.73 21.86
C ASP A 180 0.52 3.06 21.19
N GLU A 181 -0.04 3.00 19.97
CA GLU A 181 -0.47 4.17 19.17
C GLU A 181 0.64 5.22 18.92
N ALA A 182 1.90 4.85 19.13
CA ALA A 182 3.06 5.70 18.90
C ALA A 182 4.11 5.04 18.00
N THR A 183 4.56 3.84 18.35
CA THR A 183 5.55 3.07 17.58
C THR A 183 4.90 2.15 16.54
N PHE A 184 3.66 1.71 16.77
CA PHE A 184 2.91 0.74 15.95
C PHE A 184 3.59 -0.63 15.78
N TYR A 185 4.50 -0.97 16.71
CA TYR A 185 5.10 -2.29 16.80
C TYR A 185 5.23 -2.79 18.26
N ILE A 186 4.83 -2.02 19.24
CA ILE A 186 4.82 -2.40 20.67
C ILE A 186 3.37 -2.56 21.12
N TRP A 187 3.07 -3.64 21.85
CA TRP A 187 1.76 -3.86 22.44
C TRP A 187 1.42 -2.79 23.46
N ASN A 188 0.19 -2.28 23.42
CA ASN A 188 -0.25 -1.22 24.33
C ASN A 188 -0.11 -1.63 25.80
N GLY A 189 0.53 -0.74 26.58
CA GLY A 189 0.73 -0.94 28.02
C GLY A 189 1.83 -1.92 28.39
N ALA A 190 2.55 -2.53 27.45
CA ALA A 190 3.73 -3.32 27.74
C ALA A 190 4.83 -2.43 28.34
N LYS A 191 5.51 -2.94 29.38
CA LYS A 191 6.67 -2.28 29.99
C LYS A 191 7.94 -2.84 29.38
N TYR A 192 8.92 -2.00 29.16
CA TYR A 192 10.21 -2.38 28.53
C TYR A 192 11.27 -1.31 28.85
N GLN A 193 12.52 -1.65 28.57
CA GLN A 193 13.61 -0.67 28.56
C GLN A 193 13.77 -0.14 27.14
N PRO A 194 13.60 1.18 26.90
CA PRO A 194 13.80 1.75 25.58
C PRO A 194 15.17 1.48 25.01
N LYS A 195 15.25 1.10 23.73
CA LYS A 195 16.51 0.80 23.03
C LYS A 195 16.83 1.94 22.04
N PRO A 196 18.00 2.58 22.16
CA PRO A 196 18.45 3.58 21.20
C PRO A 196 18.98 2.95 19.91
N ASP A 197 19.38 3.80 18.97
CA ASP A 197 20.14 3.46 17.76
C ASP A 197 19.50 2.40 16.85
N GLY A 198 18.17 2.39 16.81
CA GLY A 198 17.41 1.49 15.95
C GLY A 198 17.43 0.03 16.38
N ALA A 199 17.92 -0.28 17.58
CA ALA A 199 17.94 -1.64 18.10
C ALA A 199 16.51 -2.19 18.29
N ALA A 200 16.29 -3.42 17.83
CA ALA A 200 15.00 -4.09 17.94
C ALA A 200 14.76 -4.62 19.37
N LEU A 201 13.53 -4.49 19.84
CA LEU A 201 13.02 -5.19 21.01
C LEU A 201 12.60 -6.61 20.59
N GLN A 202 12.90 -7.58 21.46
CA GLN A 202 12.44 -8.96 21.32
C GLN A 202 11.26 -9.23 22.26
N TYR A 203 10.53 -10.34 22.06
CA TYR A 203 9.37 -10.65 22.90
C TYR A 203 9.71 -10.67 24.39
N ASP A 204 10.86 -11.22 24.76
CA ASP A 204 11.34 -11.35 26.14
C ASP A 204 11.84 -10.02 26.76
N ASP A 205 11.95 -8.95 25.97
CA ASP A 205 12.26 -7.61 26.49
C ASP A 205 11.03 -6.94 27.12
N PHE A 206 9.82 -7.50 26.92
CA PHE A 206 8.58 -6.93 27.41
C PHE A 206 8.07 -7.57 28.70
N ASP A 207 7.65 -6.72 29.65
CA ASP A 207 6.78 -7.14 30.75
C ASP A 207 5.34 -6.73 30.43
N PHE A 208 4.50 -7.72 30.15
CA PHE A 208 3.10 -7.53 29.84
C PHE A 208 2.20 -7.49 31.10
N SER A 209 2.76 -7.64 32.30
CA SER A 209 2.00 -7.67 33.55
C SER A 209 1.26 -6.34 33.77
N GLY A 210 -0.06 -6.44 33.97
CA GLY A 210 -0.94 -5.29 34.16
C GLY A 210 -1.26 -4.49 32.90
N SER A 211 -0.77 -4.92 31.72
CA SER A 211 -1.17 -4.32 30.44
C SER A 211 -2.58 -4.80 30.02
N PRO A 212 -3.21 -4.10 29.05
CA PRO A 212 -4.41 -4.62 28.39
C PRO A 212 -4.20 -5.96 27.66
N TRP A 213 -2.94 -6.32 27.39
CA TRP A 213 -2.50 -7.53 26.68
C TRP A 213 -1.54 -8.34 27.54
N PRO A 214 -2.04 -9.04 28.60
CA PRO A 214 -1.18 -9.69 29.59
C PRO A 214 -0.39 -10.91 29.04
N ASP A 215 -0.85 -11.52 27.96
CA ASP A 215 -0.19 -12.65 27.30
C ASP A 215 -0.51 -12.68 25.79
N PRO A 216 0.07 -11.78 24.99
CA PRO A 216 -0.24 -11.71 23.55
C PRO A 216 0.10 -13.00 22.79
N LYS A 217 1.16 -13.70 23.19
CA LYS A 217 1.55 -14.98 22.59
C LYS A 217 0.55 -16.08 22.90
N GLY A 218 0.16 -16.22 24.16
CA GLY A 218 -0.87 -17.18 24.56
C GLY A 218 -2.22 -16.89 23.91
N MET A 219 -2.57 -15.62 23.67
CA MET A 219 -3.75 -15.23 22.90
C MET A 219 -3.63 -15.70 21.43
N ALA A 220 -2.50 -15.49 20.77
CA ALA A 220 -2.29 -15.97 19.41
C ALA A 220 -2.42 -17.51 19.33
N ASP A 221 -1.82 -18.23 20.28
CA ASP A 221 -1.93 -19.69 20.38
C ASP A 221 -3.40 -20.14 20.60
N ALA A 222 -4.18 -19.40 21.39
CA ALA A 222 -5.60 -19.68 21.63
C ALA A 222 -6.46 -19.43 20.38
N LEU A 223 -6.18 -18.37 19.62
CA LEU A 223 -6.81 -18.08 18.32
C LEU A 223 -6.53 -19.22 17.33
N HIS A 224 -5.27 -19.62 17.18
CA HIS A 224 -4.88 -20.73 16.30
C HIS A 224 -5.58 -22.05 16.68
N LYS A 225 -5.63 -22.35 17.97
CA LYS A 225 -6.35 -23.53 18.47
C LYS A 225 -7.85 -23.49 18.17
N ALA A 226 -8.41 -22.29 18.03
CA ALA A 226 -9.80 -22.09 17.64
C ALA A 226 -10.02 -22.06 16.12
N GLY A 227 -8.96 -22.22 15.30
CA GLY A 227 -9.00 -22.13 13.84
C GLY A 227 -9.02 -20.71 13.29
N LEU A 228 -8.63 -19.72 14.12
CA LEU A 228 -8.55 -18.31 13.73
C LEU A 228 -7.10 -17.89 13.48
N HIS A 229 -6.89 -17.06 12.49
CA HIS A 229 -5.61 -16.43 12.17
C HIS A 229 -5.58 -14.99 12.67
N LEU A 230 -4.43 -14.54 13.18
CA LEU A 230 -4.24 -13.21 13.75
C LEU A 230 -3.59 -12.25 12.75
N VAL A 231 -4.29 -11.17 12.42
CA VAL A 231 -3.77 -10.08 11.58
C VAL A 231 -3.72 -8.78 12.39
N LEU A 232 -2.58 -8.09 12.35
CA LEU A 232 -2.37 -6.85 13.08
C LEU A 232 -2.32 -5.64 12.13
N TRP A 233 -2.94 -4.55 12.54
CA TRP A 233 -2.92 -3.29 11.82
C TRP A 233 -1.54 -2.62 11.86
N GLN A 234 -1.14 -1.97 10.76
CA GLN A 234 0.13 -1.27 10.58
C GLN A 234 -0.04 0.02 9.80
N ILE A 235 0.85 0.98 10.07
CA ILE A 235 0.92 2.28 9.39
C ILE A 235 2.39 2.69 9.18
N PRO A 236 2.80 3.28 8.03
CA PRO A 236 4.18 3.60 7.74
C PRO A 236 4.56 5.01 8.21
N VAL A 237 4.54 5.25 9.52
CA VAL A 237 4.89 6.56 10.09
C VAL A 237 5.84 6.46 11.28
N TYR A 238 6.73 7.44 11.40
CA TYR A 238 7.39 7.83 12.64
C TYR A 238 6.52 8.94 13.27
N LYS A 239 5.60 8.55 14.13
CA LYS A 239 4.51 9.43 14.59
C LYS A 239 5.03 10.68 15.31
N LYS A 240 4.51 11.86 14.94
CA LYS A 240 4.59 13.06 15.75
C LYS A 240 3.53 12.97 16.86
N GLN A 241 3.96 12.90 18.10
CA GLN A 241 3.04 12.94 19.24
C GLN A 241 2.54 14.36 19.48
N GLY A 242 1.27 14.48 19.80
CA GLY A 242 0.65 15.75 20.16
C GLY A 242 1.05 16.20 21.57
N PRO A 243 0.79 17.47 21.92
CA PRO A 243 1.15 18.02 23.24
C PRO A 243 0.37 17.37 24.40
N ASP A 244 -0.80 16.83 24.13
CA ASP A 244 -1.66 16.19 25.13
C ASP A 244 -1.46 14.66 25.20
N GLU A 245 -0.59 14.10 24.35
CA GLU A 245 -0.25 12.67 24.38
C GLU A 245 0.86 12.39 25.39
N ILE A 246 0.79 11.25 26.06
CA ILE A 246 1.89 10.78 26.91
C ILE A 246 3.10 10.49 26.02
N LEU A 247 4.23 11.11 26.32
CA LEU A 247 5.46 10.95 25.55
C LEU A 247 5.91 9.49 25.57
N ASN A 248 6.00 8.90 24.40
CA ASN A 248 6.58 7.57 24.20
C ASN A 248 8.07 7.71 23.90
N VAL A 249 8.90 7.29 24.84
CA VAL A 249 10.36 7.42 24.75
C VAL A 249 10.93 6.64 23.57
N GLN A 250 10.41 5.43 23.30
CA GLN A 250 10.89 4.63 22.17
C GLN A 250 10.58 5.29 20.82
N ASN A 251 9.38 5.85 20.67
CA ASN A 251 9.03 6.60 19.46
C ASN A 251 9.95 7.82 19.27
N THR A 252 10.31 8.52 20.34
CA THR A 252 11.25 9.64 20.27
C THR A 252 12.63 9.17 19.77
N LEU A 253 13.18 8.11 20.37
CA LEU A 253 14.46 7.52 19.97
C LEU A 253 14.43 7.03 18.50
N ASP A 254 13.32 6.42 18.09
CA ASP A 254 13.14 5.94 16.71
C ASP A 254 13.13 7.08 15.70
N ARG A 255 12.48 8.20 16.04
CA ARG A 255 12.45 9.41 15.22
C ARG A 255 13.84 10.04 15.09
N GLU A 256 14.54 10.18 16.19
CA GLU A 256 15.92 10.71 16.22
C GLU A 256 16.88 9.83 15.40
N ASP A 257 16.77 8.50 15.55
CA ASP A 257 17.55 7.55 14.79
C ASP A 257 17.24 7.62 13.29
N ALA A 258 15.98 7.73 12.93
CA ALA A 258 15.54 7.85 11.53
C ALA A 258 16.12 9.11 10.86
N VAL A 259 16.14 10.24 11.57
CA VAL A 259 16.75 11.48 11.06
C VAL A 259 18.27 11.34 10.95
N ARG A 260 18.91 10.88 12.01
CA ARG A 260 20.39 10.76 12.08
C ARG A 260 20.96 9.82 11.02
N ARG A 261 20.25 8.75 10.68
CA ARG A 261 20.69 7.71 9.73
C ARG A 261 20.08 7.88 8.34
N GLY A 262 19.25 8.89 8.11
CA GLY A 262 18.58 9.09 6.82
C GLY A 262 17.61 7.95 6.45
N LEU A 263 16.85 7.45 7.43
CA LEU A 263 15.90 6.35 7.23
C LEU A 263 14.50 6.84 6.81
N CYS A 264 14.26 8.13 6.87
CA CYS A 264 13.01 8.75 6.46
C CYS A 264 13.17 9.49 5.13
N VAL A 265 12.07 9.68 4.45
CA VAL A 265 11.98 10.51 3.25
C VAL A 265 12.36 11.95 3.57
N HIS A 266 13.03 12.66 2.66
CA HIS A 266 13.47 14.04 2.87
C HIS A 266 12.90 15.01 1.82
N LEU A 267 13.10 16.30 2.06
CA LEU A 267 12.92 17.37 1.07
C LEU A 267 14.21 17.58 0.27
N ALA A 268 14.12 18.36 -0.81
CA ALA A 268 15.27 18.66 -1.67
C ALA A 268 16.40 19.40 -0.93
N ASP A 269 16.13 20.07 0.19
CA ASP A 269 17.11 20.74 1.03
C ASP A 269 17.77 19.81 2.06
N GLY A 270 17.42 18.52 2.06
CA GLY A 270 17.94 17.51 2.99
C GLY A 270 17.21 17.45 4.35
N THR A 271 16.22 18.30 4.59
CA THR A 271 15.43 18.21 5.82
C THR A 271 14.45 17.04 5.75
N PRO A 272 14.10 16.40 6.88
CA PRO A 272 13.11 15.34 6.89
C PRO A 272 11.76 15.82 6.35
N TYR A 273 11.18 15.05 5.44
CA TYR A 273 9.81 15.28 5.01
C TYR A 273 8.84 14.94 6.13
N THR A 274 7.85 15.80 6.35
CA THR A 274 6.74 15.55 7.26
C THR A 274 5.41 15.69 6.55
N ILE A 275 4.45 14.85 6.93
CA ILE A 275 3.08 14.91 6.41
C ILE A 275 2.51 16.30 6.70
N PRO A 276 1.99 17.03 5.70
CA PRO A 276 1.48 18.38 5.87
C PRO A 276 0.27 18.46 6.82
N ASP A 277 0.04 19.67 7.36
CA ASP A 277 -1.12 19.92 8.20
C ASP A 277 -2.44 19.67 7.47
N GLY A 278 -3.44 19.18 8.21
CA GLY A 278 -4.75 18.82 7.67
C GLY A 278 -4.85 17.43 7.08
N HIS A 279 -3.75 16.68 7.04
CA HIS A 279 -3.74 15.27 6.62
C HIS A 279 -3.61 14.33 7.83
N TRP A 280 -3.99 13.09 7.60
CA TRP A 280 -3.85 12.04 8.61
C TRP A 280 -2.38 11.87 9.00
N PHE A 281 -2.08 11.76 10.29
CA PHE A 281 -0.72 11.75 10.85
C PHE A 281 0.11 13.01 10.56
N SER A 282 -0.53 14.17 10.43
CA SER A 282 0.11 15.49 10.25
C SER A 282 1.36 15.68 11.13
N GLY A 283 2.45 16.15 10.52
CA GLY A 283 3.75 16.38 11.15
C GLY A 283 4.57 15.13 11.44
N SER A 284 4.07 13.93 11.15
CA SER A 284 4.84 12.69 11.24
C SER A 284 5.78 12.55 10.04
N MET A 285 6.94 11.91 10.25
CA MET A 285 7.82 11.49 9.17
C MET A 285 7.39 10.12 8.64
N ILE A 286 7.81 9.77 7.44
CA ILE A 286 7.55 8.47 6.82
C ILE A 286 8.86 7.75 6.48
N PRO A 287 8.91 6.40 6.66
CA PRO A 287 10.09 5.62 6.28
C PRO A 287 10.33 5.67 4.77
N ASP A 288 11.60 5.72 4.37
CA ASP A 288 11.99 5.62 2.96
C ASP A 288 12.23 4.16 2.58
N TYR A 289 11.25 3.50 1.98
CA TYR A 289 11.37 2.10 1.56
C TYR A 289 12.27 1.88 0.33
N ALA A 290 12.72 2.96 -0.34
CA ALA A 290 13.78 2.87 -1.34
C ALA A 290 15.18 2.73 -0.70
N ASN A 291 15.30 2.96 0.61
CA ASN A 291 16.52 2.78 1.38
C ASN A 291 16.54 1.37 2.02
N PRO A 292 17.46 0.47 1.60
CA PRO A 292 17.54 -0.88 2.17
C PRO A 292 17.80 -0.90 3.69
N GLU A 293 18.49 0.11 4.21
CA GLU A 293 18.75 0.25 5.64
C GLU A 293 17.47 0.55 6.42
N THR A 294 16.57 1.38 5.84
CA THR A 294 15.23 1.61 6.39
C THR A 294 14.44 0.31 6.45
N VAL A 295 14.40 -0.43 5.35
CA VAL A 295 13.69 -1.72 5.26
C VAL A 295 14.18 -2.67 6.34
N ARG A 296 15.52 -2.84 6.46
CA ARG A 296 16.13 -3.71 7.46
C ARG A 296 15.78 -3.29 8.89
N THR A 297 15.89 -2.00 9.21
CA THR A 297 15.64 -1.48 10.57
C THR A 297 14.15 -1.53 10.92
N TRP A 298 13.27 -1.18 9.98
CA TRP A 298 11.83 -1.19 10.16
C TRP A 298 11.30 -2.58 10.50
N PHE A 299 11.74 -3.59 9.77
CA PHE A 299 11.26 -4.96 9.95
C PHE A 299 11.96 -5.70 11.09
N ALA A 300 13.20 -5.36 11.42
CA ALA A 300 13.86 -5.90 12.62
C ALA A 300 13.04 -5.64 13.89
N LYS A 301 12.39 -4.46 14.00
CA LYS A 301 11.52 -4.10 15.13
C LYS A 301 10.18 -4.86 15.15
N ARG A 302 9.77 -5.46 14.03
CA ARG A 302 8.50 -6.18 13.85
C ARG A 302 8.67 -7.70 13.82
N GLN A 303 9.91 -8.19 13.74
CA GLN A 303 10.17 -9.61 13.61
C GLN A 303 9.56 -10.42 14.75
N TYR A 304 9.63 -9.94 15.99
CA TYR A 304 9.08 -10.63 17.14
C TYR A 304 7.56 -10.88 17.04
N LEU A 305 6.83 -10.03 16.30
CA LEU A 305 5.39 -10.22 16.06
C LEU A 305 5.14 -11.47 15.22
N LEU A 306 5.95 -11.70 14.19
CA LEU A 306 5.88 -12.94 13.40
C LEU A 306 6.29 -14.16 14.22
N ASP A 307 7.33 -14.01 15.05
CA ASP A 307 7.88 -15.09 15.88
C ASP A 307 6.91 -15.52 17.00
N MET A 308 6.05 -14.62 17.47
CA MET A 308 5.01 -14.93 18.46
C MET A 308 3.72 -15.51 17.84
N GLY A 309 3.60 -15.60 16.51
CA GLY A 309 2.48 -16.25 15.87
C GLY A 309 1.51 -15.32 15.12
N VAL A 310 1.90 -14.09 14.77
CA VAL A 310 1.10 -13.23 13.88
C VAL A 310 1.10 -13.79 12.46
N ASP A 311 -0.08 -13.99 11.86
CA ASP A 311 -0.28 -14.60 10.55
C ASP A 311 -0.29 -13.60 9.40
N GLY A 312 -0.30 -12.32 9.70
CA GLY A 312 -0.30 -11.29 8.67
C GLY A 312 -0.46 -9.88 9.20
N PHE A 313 -0.44 -8.93 8.26
CA PHE A 313 -0.64 -7.53 8.58
C PHE A 313 -1.74 -6.91 7.70
N LYS A 314 -2.52 -6.01 8.31
CA LYS A 314 -3.32 -5.02 7.61
C LYS A 314 -2.48 -3.76 7.50
N THR A 315 -1.93 -3.48 6.31
CA THR A 315 -1.21 -2.24 6.02
C THR A 315 -2.19 -1.16 5.60
N ASP A 316 -2.22 -0.08 6.36
CA ASP A 316 -3.11 1.05 6.14
C ASP A 316 -2.31 2.31 5.78
N GLY A 317 -2.92 3.26 5.07
CA GLY A 317 -2.25 4.46 4.59
C GLY A 317 -1.26 4.18 3.46
N GLY A 318 -0.28 5.07 3.31
CA GLY A 318 0.70 5.02 2.22
C GLY A 318 0.50 6.13 1.19
N GLU A 319 -0.58 6.91 1.27
CA GLU A 319 -0.89 8.05 0.42
C GLU A 319 -0.18 9.35 0.85
N PHE A 320 0.91 9.23 1.59
CA PHE A 320 1.52 10.33 2.36
C PHE A 320 2.44 11.26 1.55
N ILE A 321 2.57 11.09 0.25
CA ILE A 321 3.37 11.99 -0.60
C ILE A 321 2.49 13.11 -1.15
N TYR A 322 2.66 14.31 -0.59
CA TYR A 322 1.86 15.49 -0.94
C TYR A 322 2.66 16.61 -1.62
N ARG A 323 3.98 16.43 -1.78
CA ARG A 323 4.87 17.47 -2.34
C ARG A 323 5.77 16.92 -3.43
N PRO A 324 5.99 17.65 -4.55
CA PRO A 324 6.85 17.20 -5.64
C PRO A 324 8.36 17.33 -5.32
N ASP A 325 8.72 18.14 -4.34
CA ASP A 325 10.11 18.37 -3.90
C ASP A 325 10.62 17.35 -2.87
N VAL A 326 9.82 16.36 -2.57
CA VAL A 326 10.24 15.18 -1.80
C VAL A 326 11.35 14.42 -2.53
N ARG A 327 12.28 13.83 -1.80
CA ARG A 327 13.39 13.01 -2.32
C ARG A 327 13.49 11.69 -1.58
N PHE A 328 13.74 10.64 -2.35
CA PHE A 328 14.00 9.30 -1.88
C PHE A 328 15.48 8.94 -2.04
N MET A 329 15.94 7.94 -1.30
CA MET A 329 17.35 7.50 -1.32
C MET A 329 17.82 7.06 -2.71
N ASP A 330 16.95 6.55 -3.56
CA ASP A 330 17.25 6.15 -4.94
C ASP A 330 17.32 7.33 -5.94
N GLY A 331 17.16 8.56 -5.47
CA GLY A 331 17.20 9.77 -6.26
C GLY A 331 15.86 10.16 -6.91
N SER A 332 14.82 9.35 -6.77
CA SER A 332 13.48 9.72 -7.26
C SER A 332 12.86 10.84 -6.44
N ASP A 333 11.84 11.47 -6.99
CA ASP A 333 11.17 12.63 -6.41
C ASP A 333 9.69 12.36 -6.04
N GLY A 334 9.03 13.38 -5.49
CA GLY A 334 7.63 13.29 -5.09
C GLY A 334 6.65 13.17 -6.26
N LYS A 335 7.03 13.46 -7.50
CA LYS A 335 6.15 13.26 -8.67
C LYS A 335 5.92 11.76 -8.90
N SER A 336 7.02 11.01 -8.99
CA SER A 336 6.95 9.55 -9.08
C SER A 336 6.57 8.90 -7.75
N GLY A 337 7.02 9.47 -6.64
CA GLY A 337 6.73 9.02 -5.28
C GLY A 337 5.24 9.01 -4.94
N LYS A 338 4.45 9.90 -5.55
CA LYS A 338 3.00 10.00 -5.31
C LYS A 338 2.27 8.66 -5.49
N ASN A 339 2.53 7.95 -6.56
CA ASN A 339 1.93 6.63 -6.81
C ASN A 339 2.82 5.47 -6.33
N ARG A 340 4.13 5.69 -6.24
CA ARG A 340 5.09 4.65 -5.95
C ARG A 340 5.16 4.29 -4.46
N TYR A 341 5.01 5.27 -3.56
CA TYR A 341 5.25 5.08 -2.13
C TYR A 341 4.36 3.98 -1.53
N ALA A 342 3.06 3.99 -1.84
CA ALA A 342 2.14 2.96 -1.36
C ALA A 342 2.54 1.55 -1.84
N ARG A 343 2.99 1.44 -3.10
CA ARG A 343 3.53 0.20 -3.67
C ARG A 343 4.80 -0.25 -2.93
N ASP A 344 5.77 0.63 -2.75
CA ASP A 344 7.05 0.30 -2.10
C ASP A 344 6.83 -0.14 -0.64
N TYR A 345 5.90 0.51 0.06
CA TYR A 345 5.46 0.12 1.40
C TYR A 345 4.87 -1.29 1.43
N THR A 346 3.89 -1.55 0.58
CA THR A 346 3.20 -2.85 0.56
C THR A 346 4.11 -3.97 0.07
N CYS A 347 4.97 -3.72 -0.93
CA CYS A 347 5.97 -4.68 -1.38
C CYS A 347 6.96 -5.04 -0.27
N ALA A 348 7.47 -4.04 0.47
CA ALA A 348 8.38 -4.28 1.58
C ALA A 348 7.75 -5.16 2.69
N TYR A 349 6.46 -4.91 3.03
CA TYR A 349 5.73 -5.79 3.97
C TYR A 349 5.51 -7.19 3.39
N ARG A 350 5.18 -7.30 2.10
CA ARG A 350 5.00 -8.60 1.44
C ARG A 350 6.27 -9.45 1.47
N ASP A 351 7.41 -8.83 1.19
CA ASP A 351 8.72 -9.50 1.25
C ASP A 351 9.06 -9.95 2.68
N PHE A 352 8.76 -9.10 3.66
CA PHE A 352 9.02 -9.39 5.07
C PHE A 352 8.21 -10.58 5.59
N ILE A 353 6.90 -10.64 5.30
CA ILE A 353 6.04 -11.70 5.84
C ILE A 353 6.19 -13.05 5.13
N GLY A 354 6.72 -13.06 3.90
CA GLY A 354 6.89 -14.26 3.07
C GLY A 354 5.56 -14.82 2.53
N SER A 355 5.64 -15.95 1.82
CA SER A 355 4.50 -16.50 1.05
C SER A 355 3.43 -17.21 1.88
N GLN A 356 3.71 -17.57 3.13
CA GLN A 356 2.80 -18.35 3.98
C GLN A 356 1.88 -17.48 4.84
N ARG A 357 2.07 -16.18 4.82
CA ARG A 357 1.28 -15.20 5.58
C ARG A 357 0.51 -14.28 4.64
N VAL A 358 -0.44 -13.54 5.20
CA VAL A 358 -1.32 -12.67 4.42
C VAL A 358 -1.00 -11.20 4.66
N LEU A 359 -0.89 -10.45 3.58
CA LEU A 359 -0.92 -9.01 3.57
C LEU A 359 -2.28 -8.55 3.07
N PHE A 360 -2.96 -7.74 3.86
CA PHE A 360 -4.18 -7.03 3.48
C PHE A 360 -3.87 -5.54 3.45
N SER A 361 -3.96 -4.93 2.30
CA SER A 361 -3.65 -3.50 2.11
C SER A 361 -4.91 -2.74 1.71
N ARG A 362 -5.02 -1.54 2.23
CA ARG A 362 -6.10 -0.62 1.91
C ARG A 362 -5.55 0.56 1.09
#